data_6756e3f942f78ac59e19da9c1f2388e3
#
_entry.id   6756e3f942f78ac59e19da9c1f2388e3
#
_cell.length_a   1.000
_cell.length_b   1.000
_cell.length_c   1.000
_cell.angle_alpha   90.00
_cell.angle_beta   90.00
_cell.angle_gamma   90.00
#
_symmetry.space_group_name_H-M   'P 1'
#
loop_
_entity.id
_entity.type
_entity.pdbx_description
1 polymer ?
#
loop_
_entity_poly.entity_id
_entity_poly.type
_entity_poly.pdbx_seq_one_letter_code
_entity_poly.pdbx_strand_id
1 'polypeptide(L)'
;MIRKVLIANRGEIAVRIIRACREMGILTVAVYSEADREALHAQLADEAVCIGPAPSKDSYLNMERILSAALVTGADAVHPGFGFLSENSTFARRCQECHITWSGPSPEVMDRLGNKSEARNTMQAAGVPVIPGTKEPVFDWETGLSEADRIGFPVMIKAALGGGGKGMRMAETRGEFQNAFQTAQKEAKSSFADGTMYVERLIRHPRHVEFQIMADSFGNVIHLGERDCSIQRNHQKMIEESPCVAIDDTLRERMGSAAVRAAKAAHYVNAGTIEFLLEPDGNFYFMEMNTRIQVEHPVTEWVTGVDLIQEQLRVASGMPLSVTQGEVRLSGHAIECRINAENPAKNFRPCPGKITEMHLPGGFGVRVDTAAYDGYVIPAFYDSMLAKLIVHGRTREEAIARMRSALGEVVIEGVDTNVDYLYSILNEEEYLAGRADIEFVERLTERL
;
A
#
# COMPACT_ATOMS: atom_id res chain seq x y z
N MET A 1 -25.18 6.33 12.96
CA MET A 1 -24.91 5.34 11.87
C MET A 1 -24.81 6.11 10.57
N ILE A 2 -23.75 5.88 9.81
CA ILE A 2 -23.52 6.54 8.50
C ILE A 2 -24.61 6.10 7.52
N ARG A 3 -25.18 7.06 6.78
CA ARG A 3 -26.24 6.82 5.79
C ARG A 3 -25.81 7.21 4.40
N LYS A 4 -24.87 8.16 4.27
CA LYS A 4 -24.34 8.63 2.99
C LYS A 4 -22.85 8.90 3.08
N VAL A 5 -22.06 8.29 2.20
CA VAL A 5 -20.60 8.39 2.15
C VAL A 5 -20.17 9.12 0.89
N LEU A 6 -19.38 10.18 1.03
CA LEU A 6 -18.61 10.72 -0.08
C LEU A 6 -17.30 9.96 -0.21
N ILE A 7 -17.00 9.51 -1.42
CA ILE A 7 -15.78 8.75 -1.76
C ILE A 7 -14.77 9.75 -2.33
N ALA A 8 -13.78 10.12 -1.52
CA ALA A 8 -12.74 11.09 -1.89
C ALA A 8 -11.61 10.42 -2.70
N ASN A 9 -11.98 9.67 -3.71
CA ASN A 9 -11.07 8.91 -4.56
C ASN A 9 -11.68 8.65 -5.94
N ARG A 10 -10.96 7.92 -6.80
CA ARG A 10 -11.34 7.55 -8.15
C ARG A 10 -10.97 6.10 -8.47
N GLY A 11 -11.31 5.68 -9.68
CA GLY A 11 -10.83 4.39 -10.21
C GLY A 11 -11.42 3.18 -9.48
N GLU A 12 -10.67 2.09 -9.46
CA GLU A 12 -11.15 0.81 -8.94
C GLU A 12 -11.50 0.88 -7.44
N ILE A 13 -10.74 1.63 -6.64
CA ILE A 13 -11.02 1.73 -5.21
C ILE A 13 -12.33 2.47 -4.93
N ALA A 14 -12.64 3.49 -5.72
CA ALA A 14 -13.93 4.17 -5.60
C ALA A 14 -15.08 3.22 -5.95
N VAL A 15 -14.94 2.42 -7.00
CA VAL A 15 -15.92 1.37 -7.36
C VAL A 15 -16.05 0.33 -6.24
N ARG A 16 -14.92 -0.10 -5.65
CA ARG A 16 -14.91 -1.05 -4.53
C ARG A 16 -15.68 -0.52 -3.32
N ILE A 17 -15.46 0.75 -2.97
CA ILE A 17 -16.16 1.40 -1.85
C ILE A 17 -17.67 1.55 -2.16
N ILE A 18 -18.03 1.94 -3.39
CA ILE A 18 -19.44 2.04 -3.82
C ILE A 18 -20.14 0.69 -3.64
N ARG A 19 -19.52 -0.41 -4.04
CA ARG A 19 -20.08 -1.76 -3.89
C ARG A 19 -20.31 -2.11 -2.43
N ALA A 20 -19.34 -1.90 -1.55
CA ALA A 20 -19.47 -2.15 -0.11
C ALA A 20 -20.60 -1.30 0.51
N CYS A 21 -20.66 0.00 0.17
CA CYS A 21 -21.73 0.88 0.65
C CYS A 21 -23.12 0.38 0.22
N ARG A 22 -23.27 -0.03 -1.05
CA ARG A 22 -24.55 -0.58 -1.55
C ARG A 22 -24.99 -1.83 -0.79
N GLU A 23 -24.06 -2.76 -0.56
CA GLU A 23 -24.33 -3.97 0.22
C GLU A 23 -24.74 -3.68 1.66
N MET A 24 -24.25 -2.57 2.23
CA MET A 24 -24.61 -2.09 3.55
C MET A 24 -25.86 -1.18 3.57
N GLY A 25 -26.46 -0.88 2.41
CA GLY A 25 -27.59 0.05 2.31
C GLY A 25 -27.23 1.51 2.55
N ILE A 26 -25.97 1.89 2.30
CA ILE A 26 -25.42 3.24 2.46
C ILE A 26 -25.39 3.93 1.09
N LEU A 27 -25.94 5.15 1.01
CA LEU A 27 -25.89 5.98 -0.20
C LEU A 27 -24.46 6.47 -0.47
N THR A 28 -24.14 6.70 -1.74
CA THR A 28 -22.80 7.06 -2.19
C THR A 28 -22.78 8.34 -2.98
N VAL A 29 -21.75 9.16 -2.74
CA VAL A 29 -21.41 10.33 -3.54
C VAL A 29 -20.02 10.11 -4.11
N ALA A 30 -19.90 9.97 -5.43
CA ALA A 30 -18.61 9.98 -6.11
C ALA A 30 -18.17 11.42 -6.40
N VAL A 31 -16.89 11.71 -6.22
CA VAL A 31 -16.27 12.91 -6.80
C VAL A 31 -15.51 12.53 -8.07
N TYR A 32 -15.52 13.42 -9.05
CA TYR A 32 -14.76 13.19 -10.30
C TYR A 32 -14.19 14.50 -10.85
N SER A 33 -13.02 14.41 -11.49
CA SER A 33 -12.47 15.49 -12.30
C SER A 33 -13.11 15.48 -13.69
N GLU A 34 -12.95 16.56 -14.45
CA GLU A 34 -13.43 16.63 -15.84
C GLU A 34 -12.94 15.46 -16.70
N ALA A 35 -11.71 14.93 -16.45
CA ALA A 35 -11.18 13.79 -17.16
C ALA A 35 -11.87 12.46 -16.81
N ASP A 36 -12.49 12.38 -15.65
CA ASP A 36 -13.19 11.18 -15.15
C ASP A 36 -14.72 11.25 -15.29
N ARG A 37 -15.24 12.19 -16.08
CA ARG A 37 -16.69 12.34 -16.27
C ARG A 37 -17.40 11.04 -16.66
N GLU A 38 -16.78 10.24 -17.52
CA GLU A 38 -17.30 8.95 -17.99
C GLU A 38 -16.72 7.77 -17.19
N ALA A 39 -15.99 8.02 -16.10
CA ALA A 39 -15.40 6.94 -15.31
C ALA A 39 -16.48 6.13 -14.57
N LEU A 40 -16.26 4.83 -14.43
CA LEU A 40 -17.26 3.90 -13.89
C LEU A 40 -17.72 4.29 -12.47
N HIS A 41 -16.83 4.81 -11.62
CA HIS A 41 -17.21 5.23 -10.27
C HIS A 41 -18.21 6.41 -10.27
N ALA A 42 -18.07 7.34 -11.22
CA ALA A 42 -19.02 8.45 -11.36
C ALA A 42 -20.39 7.98 -11.87
N GLN A 43 -20.43 6.89 -12.68
CA GLN A 43 -21.68 6.31 -13.19
C GLN A 43 -22.37 5.42 -12.17
N LEU A 44 -21.63 4.75 -11.30
CA LEU A 44 -22.18 3.78 -10.35
C LEU A 44 -22.70 4.40 -9.05
N ALA A 45 -22.16 5.52 -8.62
CA ALA A 45 -22.60 6.16 -7.37
C ALA A 45 -24.04 6.69 -7.47
N ASP A 46 -24.71 6.84 -6.32
CA ASP A 46 -26.07 7.40 -6.28
C ASP A 46 -26.08 8.88 -6.68
N GLU A 47 -25.03 9.61 -6.32
CA GLU A 47 -24.78 10.99 -6.73
C GLU A 47 -23.32 11.13 -7.20
N ALA A 48 -23.07 12.04 -8.14
CA ALA A 48 -21.71 12.32 -8.62
C ALA A 48 -21.49 13.83 -8.79
N VAL A 49 -20.35 14.34 -8.29
CA VAL A 49 -20.03 15.77 -8.27
C VAL A 49 -18.69 16.01 -8.96
N CYS A 50 -18.69 16.88 -9.98
CA CYS A 50 -17.46 17.34 -10.60
C CYS A 50 -16.72 18.30 -9.66
N ILE A 51 -15.46 17.96 -9.33
CA ILE A 51 -14.62 18.72 -8.40
C ILE A 51 -13.51 19.52 -9.10
N GLY A 52 -13.53 19.62 -10.41
CA GLY A 52 -12.63 20.49 -11.16
C GLY A 52 -11.92 19.84 -12.33
N PRO A 53 -10.88 20.51 -12.86
CA PRO A 53 -10.15 20.06 -14.05
C PRO A 53 -9.33 18.80 -13.79
N ALA A 54 -8.78 18.23 -14.87
CA ALA A 54 -8.05 16.96 -14.84
C ALA A 54 -6.86 16.88 -13.87
N PRO A 55 -5.99 17.91 -13.72
CA PRO A 55 -4.86 17.80 -12.79
C PRO A 55 -5.29 17.53 -11.35
N SER A 56 -4.65 16.55 -10.70
CA SER A 56 -5.00 16.12 -9.33
C SER A 56 -4.97 17.26 -8.31
N LYS A 57 -4.01 18.18 -8.42
CA LYS A 57 -3.88 19.35 -7.53
C LYS A 57 -5.12 20.26 -7.54
N ASP A 58 -5.82 20.30 -8.66
CA ASP A 58 -6.97 21.15 -8.89
C ASP A 58 -8.31 20.41 -8.72
N SER A 59 -8.27 19.10 -8.39
CA SER A 59 -9.41 18.20 -8.22
C SER A 59 -9.26 17.30 -6.99
N TYR A 60 -8.72 16.08 -7.14
CA TYR A 60 -8.65 15.07 -6.07
C TYR A 60 -7.74 15.44 -4.89
N LEU A 61 -6.85 16.41 -5.02
CA LEU A 61 -6.03 16.98 -3.94
C LEU A 61 -6.57 18.33 -3.44
N ASN A 62 -7.68 18.80 -3.99
CA ASN A 62 -8.31 20.04 -3.57
C ASN A 62 -9.34 19.78 -2.44
N MET A 63 -8.87 19.94 -1.20
CA MET A 63 -9.68 19.69 0.01
C MET A 63 -10.97 20.49 0.05
N GLU A 64 -10.92 21.77 -0.35
CA GLU A 64 -12.07 22.68 -0.30
C GLU A 64 -13.21 22.21 -1.22
N ARG A 65 -12.86 21.76 -2.44
CA ARG A 65 -13.84 21.27 -3.41
C ARG A 65 -14.48 19.97 -2.96
N ILE A 66 -13.69 19.07 -2.37
CA ILE A 66 -14.19 17.79 -1.85
C ILE A 66 -15.10 18.02 -0.64
N LEU A 67 -14.70 18.89 0.30
CA LEU A 67 -15.54 19.24 1.45
C LEU A 67 -16.83 19.95 1.03
N SER A 68 -16.75 20.86 0.05
CA SER A 68 -17.94 21.51 -0.50
C SER A 68 -18.90 20.50 -1.12
N ALA A 69 -18.39 19.52 -1.87
CA ALA A 69 -19.19 18.43 -2.42
C ALA A 69 -19.87 17.61 -1.31
N ALA A 70 -19.15 17.29 -0.23
CA ALA A 70 -19.71 16.56 0.92
C ALA A 70 -20.84 17.33 1.60
N LEU A 71 -20.65 18.63 1.84
CA LEU A 71 -21.65 19.51 2.48
C LEU A 71 -22.90 19.69 1.63
N VAL A 72 -22.73 19.96 0.32
CA VAL A 72 -23.85 20.20 -0.60
C VAL A 72 -24.70 18.94 -0.80
N THR A 73 -24.07 17.77 -0.85
CA THR A 73 -24.78 16.49 -1.00
C THR A 73 -25.32 15.94 0.32
N GLY A 74 -24.94 16.54 1.45
CA GLY A 74 -25.32 16.08 2.77
C GLY A 74 -24.71 14.72 3.14
N ALA A 75 -23.46 14.46 2.72
CA ALA A 75 -22.73 13.25 3.10
C ALA A 75 -22.41 13.25 4.60
N ASP A 76 -22.71 12.15 5.28
CA ASP A 76 -22.43 11.96 6.72
C ASP A 76 -20.95 11.62 6.97
N ALA A 77 -20.29 11.05 5.98
CA ALA A 77 -18.91 10.57 6.10
C ALA A 77 -18.13 10.74 4.80
N VAL A 78 -16.80 10.75 4.93
CA VAL A 78 -15.84 10.69 3.83
C VAL A 78 -15.03 9.39 3.96
N HIS A 79 -14.96 8.62 2.88
CA HIS A 79 -14.03 7.50 2.74
C HIS A 79 -12.93 7.89 1.73
N PRO A 80 -11.66 7.96 2.16
CA PRO A 80 -10.58 8.45 1.30
C PRO A 80 -9.98 7.38 0.36
N GLY A 81 -10.25 6.10 0.57
CA GLY A 81 -9.57 5.01 -0.11
C GLY A 81 -8.07 4.98 0.19
N PHE A 82 -7.25 4.91 -0.84
CA PHE A 82 -5.78 5.03 -0.77
C PHE A 82 -5.25 6.08 -1.76
N GLY A 83 -4.03 6.60 -1.53
CA GLY A 83 -3.48 7.70 -2.33
C GLY A 83 -4.21 9.03 -2.11
N PHE A 84 -3.92 10.02 -2.93
CA PHE A 84 -4.48 11.39 -2.81
C PHE A 84 -4.45 11.94 -1.38
N LEU A 85 -5.63 12.14 -0.77
CA LEU A 85 -5.78 12.74 0.57
C LEU A 85 -5.92 11.69 1.69
N SER A 86 -5.76 10.40 1.40
CA SER A 86 -6.02 9.34 2.39
C SER A 86 -5.11 9.37 3.63
N GLU A 87 -3.89 9.93 3.50
CA GLU A 87 -2.93 10.10 4.59
C GLU A 87 -2.70 11.59 4.92
N ASN A 88 -3.64 12.45 4.54
CA ASN A 88 -3.57 13.88 4.80
C ASN A 88 -4.32 14.25 6.10
N SER A 89 -3.57 14.45 7.18
CA SER A 89 -4.12 14.79 8.49
C SER A 89 -4.90 16.12 8.51
N THR A 90 -4.49 17.09 7.69
CA THR A 90 -5.21 18.38 7.56
C THR A 90 -6.60 18.15 6.97
N PHE A 91 -6.73 17.30 5.96
CA PHE A 91 -8.02 16.97 5.37
C PHE A 91 -8.92 16.23 6.36
N ALA A 92 -8.38 15.24 7.06
CA ALA A 92 -9.11 14.52 8.10
C ALA A 92 -9.61 15.47 9.21
N ARG A 93 -8.78 16.41 9.66
CA ARG A 93 -9.15 17.45 10.65
C ARG A 93 -10.27 18.36 10.14
N ARG A 94 -10.18 18.81 8.90
CA ARG A 94 -11.24 19.63 8.28
C ARG A 94 -12.57 18.88 8.13
N CYS A 95 -12.55 17.57 7.85
CA CYS A 95 -13.77 16.77 7.86
C CYS A 95 -14.41 16.80 9.25
N GLN A 96 -13.63 16.62 10.32
CA GLN A 96 -14.11 16.67 11.71
C GLN A 96 -14.68 18.06 12.08
N GLU A 97 -14.00 19.14 11.69
CA GLU A 97 -14.46 20.52 11.87
C GLU A 97 -15.80 20.79 11.18
N CYS A 98 -16.03 20.14 10.03
CA CYS A 98 -17.31 20.19 9.30
C CYS A 98 -18.35 19.18 9.81
N HIS A 99 -18.10 18.48 10.93
CA HIS A 99 -18.96 17.42 11.47
C HIS A 99 -19.21 16.26 10.49
N ILE A 100 -18.24 16.00 9.60
CA ILE A 100 -18.24 14.86 8.67
C ILE A 100 -17.36 13.77 9.25
N THR A 101 -17.89 12.55 9.36
CA THR A 101 -17.14 11.39 9.86
C THR A 101 -16.01 11.04 8.89
N TRP A 102 -14.78 10.94 9.41
CA TRP A 102 -13.64 10.46 8.66
C TRP A 102 -13.49 8.94 8.80
N SER A 103 -13.47 8.21 7.67
CA SER A 103 -13.23 6.76 7.67
C SER A 103 -11.74 6.47 7.65
N GLY A 104 -11.12 6.51 8.80
CA GLY A 104 -9.67 6.33 8.99
C GLY A 104 -9.25 6.68 10.41
N PRO A 105 -7.93 6.68 10.70
CA PRO A 105 -7.39 7.09 12.01
C PRO A 105 -7.53 8.59 12.26
N SER A 106 -7.29 9.01 13.50
CA SER A 106 -7.33 10.44 13.83
C SER A 106 -6.18 11.22 13.18
N PRO A 107 -6.37 12.53 12.93
CA PRO A 107 -5.31 13.38 12.38
C PRO A 107 -4.00 13.32 13.19
N GLU A 108 -4.08 13.26 14.52
CA GLU A 108 -2.92 13.21 15.42
C GLU A 108 -2.14 11.90 15.24
N VAL A 109 -2.83 10.79 15.02
CA VAL A 109 -2.21 9.49 14.73
C VAL A 109 -1.53 9.53 13.37
N MET A 110 -2.18 10.13 12.36
CA MET A 110 -1.60 10.29 11.02
C MET A 110 -0.32 11.16 11.06
N ASP A 111 -0.35 12.30 11.76
CA ASP A 111 0.83 13.19 11.91
C ASP A 111 2.00 12.45 12.58
N ARG A 112 1.73 11.74 13.69
CA ARG A 112 2.75 11.01 14.45
C ARG A 112 3.37 9.87 13.65
N LEU A 113 2.56 9.07 12.95
CA LEU A 113 3.03 7.93 12.16
C LEU A 113 3.63 8.36 10.83
N GLY A 114 3.24 9.49 10.28
CA GLY A 114 3.86 10.10 9.11
C GLY A 114 5.26 10.66 9.36
N ASN A 115 5.58 10.97 10.62
CA ASN A 115 6.93 11.35 11.03
C ASN A 115 7.76 10.08 11.28
N LYS A 116 8.72 9.78 10.39
CA LYS A 116 9.52 8.53 10.46
C LYS A 116 10.27 8.35 11.78
N SER A 117 10.80 9.43 12.36
CA SER A 117 11.52 9.39 13.64
C SER A 117 10.58 9.11 14.80
N GLU A 118 9.44 9.78 14.85
CA GLU A 118 8.42 9.56 15.89
C GLU A 118 7.80 8.17 15.79
N ALA A 119 7.48 7.71 14.57
CA ALA A 119 7.00 6.36 14.32
C ALA A 119 8.01 5.33 14.84
N ARG A 120 9.28 5.43 14.44
CA ARG A 120 10.35 4.53 14.90
C ARG A 120 10.48 4.50 16.43
N ASN A 121 10.51 5.67 17.07
CA ASN A 121 10.62 5.78 18.53
C ASN A 121 9.40 5.14 19.23
N THR A 122 8.20 5.38 18.71
CA THR A 122 6.96 4.78 19.21
C THR A 122 7.02 3.25 19.11
N MET A 123 7.48 2.72 17.97
CA MET A 123 7.59 1.28 17.75
C MET A 123 8.65 0.66 18.65
N GLN A 124 9.81 1.29 18.79
CA GLN A 124 10.86 0.81 19.68
C GLN A 124 10.41 0.78 21.14
N ALA A 125 9.70 1.81 21.60
CA ALA A 125 9.14 1.86 22.95
C ALA A 125 8.08 0.76 23.19
N ALA A 126 7.35 0.37 22.15
CA ALA A 126 6.39 -0.72 22.18
C ALA A 126 7.01 -2.13 22.06
N GLY A 127 8.34 -2.23 22.00
CA GLY A 127 9.04 -3.50 21.84
C GLY A 127 8.85 -4.13 20.45
N VAL A 128 8.56 -3.30 19.44
CA VAL A 128 8.54 -3.73 18.04
C VAL A 128 9.96 -3.63 17.49
N PRO A 129 10.50 -4.69 16.85
CA PRO A 129 11.83 -4.64 16.28
C PRO A 129 11.96 -3.54 15.24
N VAL A 130 12.98 -2.71 15.34
CA VAL A 130 13.34 -1.68 14.34
C VAL A 130 14.73 -1.95 13.80
N ILE A 131 15.02 -1.55 12.57
CA ILE A 131 16.35 -1.74 11.97
C ILE A 131 17.41 -1.12 12.89
N PRO A 132 18.45 -1.87 13.32
CA PRO A 132 19.53 -1.29 14.12
C PRO A 132 20.16 -0.10 13.41
N GLY A 133 20.29 1.02 14.10
CA GLY A 133 20.78 2.25 13.49
C GLY A 133 21.09 3.33 14.52
N THR A 134 21.48 4.51 14.02
CA THR A 134 21.69 5.70 14.83
C THR A 134 20.37 6.18 15.43
N LYS A 135 20.42 6.60 16.69
CA LYS A 135 19.27 7.22 17.37
C LYS A 135 19.17 8.69 17.03
N GLU A 136 20.33 9.35 16.95
CA GLU A 136 20.48 10.76 16.68
C GLU A 136 21.00 10.99 15.25
N PRO A 137 20.70 12.15 14.67
CA PRO A 137 21.28 12.56 13.40
C PRO A 137 22.82 12.60 13.44
N VAL A 138 23.44 12.27 12.33
CA VAL A 138 24.90 12.29 12.15
C VAL A 138 25.25 13.39 11.14
N PHE A 139 26.19 14.27 11.49
CA PHE A 139 26.56 15.43 10.67
C PHE A 139 27.94 15.31 10.03
N ASP A 140 28.79 14.44 10.54
CA ASP A 140 30.15 14.18 10.08
C ASP A 140 30.41 12.67 9.93
N TRP A 141 31.38 12.33 9.08
CA TRP A 141 31.66 10.95 8.76
C TRP A 141 32.38 10.21 9.93
N GLU A 142 33.12 10.92 10.78
CA GLU A 142 33.85 10.34 11.92
C GLU A 142 32.87 9.80 12.97
N THR A 143 31.88 10.62 13.33
CA THR A 143 30.78 10.20 14.20
C THR A 143 29.97 9.08 13.55
N GLY A 144 29.68 9.19 12.25
CA GLY A 144 28.99 8.18 11.47
C GLY A 144 29.72 6.83 11.45
N LEU A 145 31.05 6.85 11.32
CA LEU A 145 31.86 5.64 11.32
C LEU A 145 31.85 4.95 12.69
N SER A 146 31.93 5.72 13.77
CA SER A 146 31.82 5.18 15.13
C SER A 146 30.48 4.49 15.37
N GLU A 147 29.40 5.07 14.88
CA GLU A 147 28.07 4.44 14.93
C GLU A 147 27.99 3.20 14.03
N ALA A 148 28.56 3.25 12.83
CA ALA A 148 28.63 2.09 11.94
C ALA A 148 29.42 0.91 12.54
N ASP A 149 30.54 1.19 13.25
CA ASP A 149 31.29 0.17 13.99
C ASP A 149 30.45 -0.46 15.11
N ARG A 150 29.60 0.34 15.79
CA ARG A 150 28.66 -0.14 16.82
C ARG A 150 27.52 -0.98 16.25
N ILE A 151 26.98 -0.58 15.09
CA ILE A 151 25.87 -1.25 14.41
C ILE A 151 26.36 -2.57 13.78
N GLY A 152 27.58 -2.56 13.24
CA GLY A 152 28.16 -3.66 12.44
C GLY A 152 27.91 -3.47 10.94
N PHE A 153 28.99 -3.67 10.15
CA PHE A 153 28.92 -3.66 8.69
C PHE A 153 28.27 -4.92 8.13
N PRO A 154 27.61 -4.85 6.97
CA PRO A 154 27.40 -3.67 6.12
C PRO A 154 26.34 -2.71 6.65
N VAL A 155 26.48 -1.42 6.28
CA VAL A 155 25.55 -0.38 6.69
C VAL A 155 25.02 0.41 5.50
N MET A 156 23.82 0.97 5.67
CA MET A 156 23.19 1.94 4.78
C MET A 156 23.27 3.33 5.40
N ILE A 157 23.79 4.27 4.66
CA ILE A 157 23.86 5.70 5.01
C ILE A 157 22.69 6.37 4.29
N LYS A 158 21.85 7.11 5.03
CA LYS A 158 20.62 7.72 4.50
C LYS A 158 20.51 9.19 4.88
N ALA A 159 20.07 10.04 3.96
CA ALA A 159 19.68 11.41 4.28
C ALA A 159 18.41 11.44 5.14
N ALA A 160 18.34 12.35 6.10
CA ALA A 160 17.16 12.58 6.94
C ALA A 160 15.94 13.00 6.11
N LEU A 161 16.16 13.94 5.19
CA LEU A 161 15.21 14.31 4.15
C LEU A 161 15.63 13.59 2.87
N GLY A 162 14.90 12.55 2.49
CA GLY A 162 15.27 11.75 1.30
C GLY A 162 14.06 10.97 0.76
N GLY A 163 14.08 10.75 -0.56
CA GLY A 163 13.10 9.95 -1.27
C GLY A 163 13.65 9.51 -2.64
N GLY A 164 13.12 8.43 -3.20
CA GLY A 164 13.54 7.95 -4.52
C GLY A 164 15.00 7.52 -4.64
N GLY A 165 15.62 7.07 -3.54
CA GLY A 165 17.01 6.56 -3.54
C GLY A 165 18.09 7.65 -3.50
N LYS A 166 17.76 8.94 -3.54
CA LYS A 166 18.73 10.04 -3.45
C LYS A 166 19.21 10.23 -2.01
N GLY A 167 20.50 10.51 -1.84
CA GLY A 167 21.12 10.66 -0.52
C GLY A 167 21.24 9.36 0.25
N MET A 168 21.27 8.22 -0.44
CA MET A 168 21.48 6.90 0.13
C MET A 168 22.72 6.25 -0.48
N ARG A 169 23.58 5.68 0.37
CA ARG A 169 24.77 4.91 -0.04
C ARG A 169 25.01 3.75 0.91
N MET A 170 25.39 2.65 0.34
CA MET A 170 25.83 1.47 1.06
C MET A 170 27.34 1.54 1.35
N ALA A 171 27.76 1.05 2.49
CA ALA A 171 29.14 0.75 2.80
C ALA A 171 29.26 -0.70 3.27
N GLU A 172 29.95 -1.51 2.50
CA GLU A 172 30.18 -2.93 2.80
C GLU A 172 31.19 -3.09 3.93
N THR A 173 32.20 -2.22 3.92
CA THR A 173 33.33 -2.27 4.82
C THR A 173 33.61 -0.92 5.46
N ARG A 174 34.36 -0.96 6.56
CA ARG A 174 34.84 0.25 7.25
C ARG A 174 35.63 1.19 6.31
N GLY A 175 36.41 0.59 5.38
CA GLY A 175 37.24 1.36 4.45
C GLY A 175 36.45 2.16 3.42
N GLU A 176 35.24 1.71 3.07
CA GLU A 176 34.36 2.38 2.10
C GLU A 176 33.53 3.47 2.74
N PHE A 177 33.33 3.45 4.08
CA PHE A 177 32.35 4.25 4.79
C PHE A 177 32.53 5.76 4.56
N GLN A 178 33.75 6.29 4.68
CA GLN A 178 34.01 7.72 4.54
C GLN A 178 33.58 8.25 3.17
N ASN A 179 33.96 7.56 2.10
CA ASN A 179 33.60 7.96 0.75
C ASN A 179 32.07 7.89 0.49
N ALA A 180 31.46 6.79 0.96
CA ALA A 180 30.02 6.60 0.88
C ALA A 180 29.25 7.70 1.63
N PHE A 181 29.67 8.03 2.87
CA PHE A 181 29.05 9.06 3.69
C PHE A 181 29.15 10.43 3.05
N GLN A 182 30.35 10.84 2.63
CA GLN A 182 30.56 12.16 2.02
C GLN A 182 29.81 12.32 0.72
N THR A 183 29.72 11.25 -0.08
CA THR A 183 28.95 11.24 -1.34
C THR A 183 27.45 11.39 -1.07
N ALA A 184 26.89 10.58 -0.16
CA ALA A 184 25.49 10.67 0.22
C ALA A 184 25.12 12.03 0.80
N GLN A 185 25.97 12.57 1.68
CA GLN A 185 25.75 13.89 2.29
C GLN A 185 25.80 15.03 1.28
N LYS A 186 26.74 15.00 0.32
CA LYS A 186 26.83 15.98 -0.75
C LYS A 186 25.58 15.96 -1.65
N GLU A 187 25.12 14.77 -1.99
CA GLU A 187 23.89 14.59 -2.76
C GLU A 187 22.66 15.10 -1.99
N ALA A 188 22.56 14.79 -0.68
CA ALA A 188 21.50 15.27 0.18
C ALA A 188 21.46 16.80 0.25
N LYS A 189 22.61 17.44 0.49
CA LYS A 189 22.73 18.91 0.50
C LYS A 189 22.30 19.55 -0.81
N SER A 190 22.66 18.92 -1.95
CA SER A 190 22.31 19.46 -3.28
C SER A 190 20.83 19.26 -3.63
N SER A 191 20.23 18.15 -3.21
CA SER A 191 18.85 17.78 -3.60
C SER A 191 17.79 18.27 -2.61
N PHE A 192 18.15 18.37 -1.33
CA PHE A 192 17.19 18.66 -0.24
C PHE A 192 17.59 19.87 0.61
N ALA A 193 18.73 20.52 0.33
CA ALA A 193 19.33 21.59 1.11
C ALA A 193 19.61 21.21 2.60
N ASP A 194 19.65 19.90 2.91
CA ASP A 194 19.92 19.35 4.23
C ASP A 194 20.97 18.23 4.11
N GLY A 195 21.99 18.29 4.97
CA GLY A 195 23.07 17.32 5.03
C GLY A 195 23.01 16.41 6.25
N THR A 196 21.87 16.35 6.92
CA THR A 196 21.62 15.47 8.05
C THR A 196 21.54 14.02 7.61
N MET A 197 22.33 13.15 8.23
CA MET A 197 22.41 11.74 7.84
C MET A 197 22.02 10.82 9.00
N TYR A 198 21.62 9.60 8.65
CA TYR A 198 21.44 8.47 9.54
C TYR A 198 22.23 7.28 9.00
N VAL A 199 22.66 6.40 9.90
CA VAL A 199 23.34 5.14 9.57
C VAL A 199 22.51 3.99 10.12
N GLU A 200 22.19 3.01 9.27
CA GLU A 200 21.41 1.84 9.65
C GLU A 200 22.09 0.56 9.15
N ARG A 201 21.82 -0.56 9.81
CA ARG A 201 22.26 -1.86 9.30
C ARG A 201 21.68 -2.11 7.92
N LEU A 202 22.48 -2.57 6.98
CA LEU A 202 21.98 -3.02 5.67
C LEU A 202 21.29 -4.37 5.85
N ILE A 203 20.04 -4.43 5.46
CA ILE A 203 19.28 -5.68 5.40
C ILE A 203 19.45 -6.25 3.99
N ARG A 204 19.99 -7.49 3.90
CA ARG A 204 20.28 -8.13 2.62
C ARG A 204 19.14 -9.07 2.22
N HIS A 205 18.77 -9.01 0.95
CA HIS A 205 17.76 -9.90 0.35
C HIS A 205 16.49 -10.03 1.20
N PRO A 206 15.95 -8.93 1.74
CA PRO A 206 14.77 -9.03 2.60
C PRO A 206 13.54 -9.32 1.76
N ARG A 207 12.52 -9.88 2.43
CA ARG A 207 11.15 -9.82 1.93
C ARG A 207 10.45 -8.60 2.48
N HIS A 208 9.56 -8.06 1.69
CA HIS A 208 8.60 -7.08 2.13
C HIS A 208 7.34 -7.82 2.60
N VAL A 209 7.17 -7.90 3.91
CA VAL A 209 6.01 -8.55 4.52
C VAL A 209 5.25 -7.53 5.35
N GLU A 210 3.93 -7.54 5.22
CA GLU A 210 3.09 -6.57 5.91
C GLU A 210 1.90 -7.23 6.59
N PHE A 211 1.44 -6.66 7.71
CA PHE A 211 0.31 -7.17 8.47
C PHE A 211 -0.88 -6.22 8.40
N GLN A 212 -2.02 -6.73 7.96
CA GLN A 212 -3.26 -5.99 7.98
C GLN A 212 -3.76 -5.83 9.41
N ILE A 213 -3.92 -4.58 9.84
CA ILE A 213 -4.51 -4.21 11.13
C ILE A 213 -5.94 -3.72 10.94
N MET A 214 -6.81 -4.13 11.86
CA MET A 214 -8.11 -3.51 12.11
C MET A 214 -8.21 -3.15 13.59
N ALA A 215 -8.69 -1.94 13.86
CA ALA A 215 -8.86 -1.46 15.22
C ALA A 215 -10.16 -0.64 15.36
N ASP A 216 -10.83 -0.75 16.49
CA ASP A 216 -12.03 0.04 16.81
C ASP A 216 -11.78 1.08 17.91
N SER A 217 -12.78 1.92 18.17
CA SER A 217 -12.73 2.94 19.22
C SER A 217 -12.91 2.38 20.63
N PHE A 218 -13.15 1.08 20.78
CA PHE A 218 -13.31 0.41 22.07
C PHE A 218 -12.01 -0.22 22.57
N GLY A 219 -10.92 -0.09 21.81
CA GLY A 219 -9.61 -0.61 22.16
C GLY A 219 -9.34 -2.02 21.66
N ASN A 220 -10.25 -2.59 20.86
CA ASN A 220 -9.98 -3.84 20.18
C ASN A 220 -9.03 -3.58 19.00
N VAL A 221 -7.95 -4.33 18.93
CA VAL A 221 -6.96 -4.29 17.85
C VAL A 221 -6.63 -5.72 17.47
N ILE A 222 -6.83 -6.04 16.21
CA ILE A 222 -6.54 -7.35 15.62
C ILE A 222 -5.65 -7.24 14.40
N HIS A 223 -4.93 -8.32 14.06
CA HIS A 223 -4.32 -8.49 12.75
C HIS A 223 -5.10 -9.56 11.96
N LEU A 224 -5.16 -9.38 10.65
CA LEU A 224 -5.84 -10.26 9.71
C LEU A 224 -4.84 -11.09 8.86
N GLY A 225 -3.69 -11.39 9.44
CA GLY A 225 -2.61 -12.10 8.75
C GLY A 225 -1.73 -11.15 7.94
N GLU A 226 -0.75 -11.79 7.27
CA GLU A 226 0.26 -11.11 6.49
C GLU A 226 0.02 -11.21 4.99
N ARG A 227 0.65 -10.27 4.28
CA ARG A 227 0.84 -10.29 2.82
C ARG A 227 2.33 -10.26 2.51
N ASP A 228 2.75 -11.00 1.50
CA ASP A 228 4.08 -10.88 0.88
C ASP A 228 3.99 -9.93 -0.32
N CYS A 229 4.72 -8.84 -0.25
CA CYS A 229 4.75 -7.78 -1.27
C CYS A 229 6.15 -7.63 -1.88
N SER A 230 6.94 -8.70 -1.88
CA SER A 230 8.34 -8.69 -2.34
C SER A 230 8.46 -8.51 -3.85
N ILE A 231 7.43 -8.89 -4.63
CA ILE A 231 7.44 -8.72 -6.09
C ILE A 231 7.11 -7.28 -6.43
N GLN A 232 8.16 -6.47 -6.54
CA GLN A 232 8.05 -5.04 -6.76
C GLN A 232 9.13 -4.53 -7.70
N ARG A 233 8.86 -3.41 -8.39
CA ARG A 233 9.81 -2.69 -9.23
C ARG A 233 9.87 -1.24 -8.80
N ASN A 234 11.05 -0.70 -8.54
CA ASN A 234 11.21 0.68 -8.04
C ASN A 234 10.29 0.99 -6.84
N HIS A 235 10.16 0.05 -5.90
CA HIS A 235 9.26 0.13 -4.73
C HIS A 235 7.76 0.16 -5.07
N GLN A 236 7.37 -0.16 -6.30
CA GLN A 236 5.98 -0.35 -6.70
C GLN A 236 5.67 -1.84 -6.75
N LYS A 237 4.74 -2.28 -5.90
CA LYS A 237 4.27 -3.66 -5.82
C LYS A 237 3.59 -4.05 -7.13
N MET A 238 3.84 -5.27 -7.62
CA MET A 238 3.31 -5.80 -8.88
C MET A 238 2.49 -7.07 -8.67
N ILE A 239 2.96 -7.94 -7.78
CA ILE A 239 2.27 -9.16 -7.35
C ILE A 239 2.33 -9.23 -5.84
N GLU A 240 1.20 -9.46 -5.21
CA GLU A 240 1.07 -9.66 -3.78
C GLU A 240 0.40 -11.00 -3.48
N GLU A 241 0.82 -11.66 -2.43
CA GLU A 241 0.23 -12.93 -2.01
C GLU A 241 -0.02 -13.02 -0.50
N SER A 242 -1.03 -13.78 -0.11
CA SER A 242 -1.34 -14.08 1.29
C SER A 242 -1.79 -15.54 1.41
N PRO A 243 -1.30 -16.27 2.44
CA PRO A 243 -0.22 -15.91 3.36
C PRO A 243 1.18 -15.92 2.70
N CYS A 244 2.18 -15.35 3.38
CA CYS A 244 3.57 -15.38 2.94
C CYS A 244 4.17 -16.79 3.11
N VAL A 245 4.77 -17.31 2.04
CA VAL A 245 5.37 -18.68 2.05
C VAL A 245 6.60 -18.82 2.93
N ALA A 246 7.27 -17.71 3.25
CA ALA A 246 8.46 -17.69 4.08
C ALA A 246 8.15 -17.64 5.58
N ILE A 247 6.88 -17.63 5.97
CA ILE A 247 6.43 -17.44 7.36
C ILE A 247 5.69 -18.68 7.83
N ASP A 248 6.25 -19.34 8.85
CA ASP A 248 5.57 -20.40 9.58
C ASP A 248 4.63 -19.81 10.66
N ASP A 249 3.85 -20.66 11.30
CA ASP A 249 2.87 -20.22 12.31
C ASP A 249 3.54 -19.53 13.52
N THR A 250 4.74 -19.95 13.90
CA THR A 250 5.49 -19.36 15.03
C THR A 250 5.95 -17.95 14.69
N LEU A 251 6.47 -17.74 13.49
CA LEU A 251 6.92 -16.43 13.03
C LEU A 251 5.72 -15.51 12.78
N ARG A 252 4.62 -16.04 12.24
CA ARG A 252 3.35 -15.32 12.06
C ARG A 252 2.82 -14.76 13.37
N GLU A 253 2.82 -15.58 14.41
CA GLU A 253 2.38 -15.15 15.77
C GLU A 253 3.29 -14.05 16.33
N ARG A 254 4.61 -14.19 16.18
CA ARG A 254 5.59 -13.18 16.62
C ARG A 254 5.40 -11.84 15.90
N MET A 255 5.30 -11.87 14.58
CA MET A 255 5.14 -10.68 13.74
C MET A 255 3.76 -10.05 13.94
N GLY A 256 2.69 -10.84 13.95
CA GLY A 256 1.33 -10.40 14.18
C GLY A 256 1.17 -9.74 15.56
N SER A 257 1.72 -10.36 16.62
CA SER A 257 1.76 -9.76 17.94
C SER A 257 2.54 -8.44 17.97
N ALA A 258 3.64 -8.33 17.22
CA ALA A 258 4.39 -7.07 17.08
C ALA A 258 3.56 -6.00 16.37
N ALA A 259 2.84 -6.37 15.30
CA ALA A 259 1.96 -5.47 14.57
C ALA A 259 0.80 -4.94 15.45
N VAL A 260 0.19 -5.82 16.26
CA VAL A 260 -0.86 -5.41 17.22
C VAL A 260 -0.29 -4.49 18.30
N ARG A 261 0.92 -4.76 18.84
CA ARG A 261 1.57 -3.85 19.80
C ARG A 261 1.84 -2.48 19.18
N ALA A 262 2.33 -2.44 17.93
CA ALA A 262 2.56 -1.22 17.19
C ALA A 262 1.29 -0.37 17.07
N ALA A 263 0.19 -0.97 16.62
CA ALA A 263 -1.08 -0.29 16.46
C ALA A 263 -1.67 0.21 17.80
N LYS A 264 -1.57 -0.61 18.86
CA LYS A 264 -1.99 -0.19 20.22
C LYS A 264 -1.17 0.99 20.74
N ALA A 265 0.15 0.96 20.59
CA ALA A 265 1.04 2.05 21.01
C ALA A 265 0.76 3.35 20.24
N ALA A 266 0.32 3.23 19.00
CA ALA A 266 -0.11 4.35 18.19
C ALA A 266 -1.54 4.84 18.49
N HIS A 267 -2.32 4.16 19.35
CA HIS A 267 -3.76 4.40 19.55
C HIS A 267 -4.52 4.40 18.23
N TYR A 268 -4.18 3.43 17.38
CA TYR A 268 -4.71 3.32 16.04
C TYR A 268 -6.19 2.92 16.03
N VAL A 269 -6.96 3.49 15.11
CA VAL A 269 -8.36 3.15 14.85
C VAL A 269 -8.57 3.03 13.35
N ASN A 270 -9.43 2.12 12.92
CA ASN A 270 -9.76 1.78 11.56
C ASN A 270 -8.72 0.85 10.89
N ALA A 271 -8.73 0.72 9.55
CA ALA A 271 -7.79 -0.11 8.82
C ALA A 271 -6.41 0.54 8.70
N GLY A 272 -5.37 -0.23 8.92
CA GLY A 272 -3.99 0.18 8.69
C GLY A 272 -3.10 -1.03 8.42
N THR A 273 -1.89 -0.79 7.98
CA THR A 273 -0.94 -1.85 7.65
C THR A 273 0.42 -1.55 8.27
N ILE A 274 0.96 -2.54 8.96
CA ILE A 274 2.33 -2.49 9.49
C ILE A 274 3.25 -3.23 8.52
N GLU A 275 4.19 -2.52 7.92
CA GLU A 275 5.16 -3.06 6.99
C GLU A 275 6.46 -3.45 7.69
N PHE A 276 7.00 -4.62 7.35
CA PHE A 276 8.24 -5.17 7.86
C PHE A 276 9.19 -5.59 6.74
N LEU A 277 10.49 -5.46 6.99
CA LEU A 277 11.51 -6.20 6.27
C LEU A 277 11.78 -7.50 7.02
N LEU A 278 11.65 -8.63 6.33
CA LEU A 278 11.91 -9.96 6.86
C LEU A 278 13.20 -10.51 6.24
N GLU A 279 14.18 -10.84 7.09
CA GLU A 279 15.42 -11.51 6.68
C GLU A 279 15.24 -13.03 6.51
N PRO A 280 16.09 -13.68 5.72
CA PRO A 280 16.02 -15.13 5.52
C PRO A 280 16.17 -15.97 6.80
N ASP A 281 16.77 -15.43 7.86
CA ASP A 281 16.94 -16.06 9.16
C ASP A 281 15.74 -15.92 10.10
N GLY A 282 14.66 -15.25 9.65
CA GLY A 282 13.43 -15.00 10.42
C GLY A 282 13.49 -13.78 11.35
N ASN A 283 14.55 -12.97 11.28
CA ASN A 283 14.55 -11.65 11.89
C ASN A 283 13.70 -10.70 11.06
N PHE A 284 12.95 -9.82 11.72
CA PHE A 284 12.10 -8.85 11.04
C PHE A 284 12.18 -7.48 11.70
N TYR A 285 11.99 -6.44 10.92
CA TYR A 285 12.14 -5.05 11.36
C TYR A 285 11.03 -4.20 10.79
N PHE A 286 10.44 -3.37 11.66
CA PHE A 286 9.48 -2.36 11.27
C PHE A 286 10.07 -1.41 10.24
N MET A 287 9.32 -1.19 9.18
CA MET A 287 9.65 -0.25 8.11
C MET A 287 8.79 1.00 8.22
N GLU A 288 7.48 0.84 8.11
CA GLU A 288 6.51 1.93 8.24
C GLU A 288 5.11 1.43 8.57
N MET A 289 4.21 2.35 8.89
CA MET A 289 2.79 2.07 9.02
C MET A 289 2.00 2.92 8.03
N ASN A 290 1.25 2.27 7.16
CA ASN A 290 0.30 2.94 6.28
C ASN A 290 -1.02 3.15 7.02
N THR A 291 -1.43 4.43 7.12
CA THR A 291 -2.58 4.85 7.92
C THR A 291 -3.89 4.86 7.11
N ARG A 292 -4.07 3.88 6.27
CA ARG A 292 -5.17 3.72 5.31
C ARG A 292 -5.34 2.26 4.89
N ILE A 293 -6.38 1.99 4.12
CA ILE A 293 -6.48 0.75 3.36
C ILE A 293 -5.40 0.70 2.26
N GLN A 294 -4.91 -0.47 1.92
CA GLN A 294 -3.92 -0.65 0.85
C GLN A 294 -4.55 -1.22 -0.44
N VAL A 295 -3.85 -1.08 -1.57
CA VAL A 295 -4.28 -1.61 -2.88
C VAL A 295 -4.54 -3.10 -2.77
N GLU A 296 -3.64 -3.83 -2.16
CA GLU A 296 -3.56 -5.29 -2.01
C GLU A 296 -4.45 -5.89 -0.91
N HIS A 297 -5.37 -5.10 -0.33
CA HIS A 297 -6.32 -5.60 0.67
C HIS A 297 -7.15 -6.82 0.22
N PRO A 298 -7.45 -7.00 -1.09
CA PRO A 298 -8.26 -8.12 -1.56
C PRO A 298 -7.68 -9.50 -1.25
N VAL A 299 -6.36 -9.68 -1.21
CA VAL A 299 -5.78 -10.99 -0.87
C VAL A 299 -6.06 -11.36 0.58
N THR A 300 -6.03 -10.37 1.49
CA THR A 300 -6.43 -10.58 2.90
C THR A 300 -7.92 -10.91 3.01
N GLU A 301 -8.79 -10.21 2.28
CA GLU A 301 -10.23 -10.49 2.27
C GLU A 301 -10.52 -11.93 1.82
N TRP A 302 -9.82 -12.41 0.78
CA TRP A 302 -10.00 -13.76 0.28
C TRP A 302 -9.59 -14.86 1.27
N VAL A 303 -8.47 -14.68 1.96
CA VAL A 303 -7.98 -15.72 2.90
C VAL A 303 -8.66 -15.67 4.26
N THR A 304 -9.25 -14.52 4.65
CA THR A 304 -9.91 -14.35 5.96
C THR A 304 -11.43 -14.41 5.90
N GLY A 305 -12.01 -14.09 4.74
CA GLY A 305 -13.46 -13.91 4.59
C GLY A 305 -13.99 -12.60 5.20
N VAL A 306 -13.11 -11.67 5.59
CA VAL A 306 -13.48 -10.37 6.19
C VAL A 306 -13.48 -9.29 5.11
N ASP A 307 -14.61 -8.62 4.88
CA ASP A 307 -14.69 -7.44 3.99
C ASP A 307 -14.14 -6.21 4.72
N LEU A 308 -12.92 -5.81 4.33
CA LEU A 308 -12.19 -4.72 5.00
C LEU A 308 -12.85 -3.35 4.80
N ILE A 309 -13.47 -3.10 3.67
CA ILE A 309 -14.16 -1.83 3.41
C ILE A 309 -15.43 -1.73 4.26
N GLN A 310 -16.19 -2.83 4.39
CA GLN A 310 -17.35 -2.85 5.28
C GLN A 310 -16.92 -2.69 6.74
N GLU A 311 -15.83 -3.33 7.18
CA GLU A 311 -15.28 -3.14 8.54
C GLU A 311 -14.84 -1.69 8.79
N GLN A 312 -14.20 -1.03 7.81
CA GLN A 312 -13.87 0.40 7.93
C GLN A 312 -15.11 1.26 8.15
N LEU A 313 -16.18 1.02 7.40
CA LEU A 313 -17.44 1.75 7.54
C LEU A 313 -18.17 1.45 8.85
N ARG A 314 -18.10 0.20 9.34
CA ARG A 314 -18.63 -0.20 10.66
C ARG A 314 -17.92 0.55 11.79
N VAL A 315 -16.59 0.52 11.79
CA VAL A 315 -15.77 1.22 12.79
C VAL A 315 -16.01 2.74 12.72
N ALA A 316 -16.05 3.32 11.52
CA ALA A 316 -16.36 4.74 11.32
C ALA A 316 -17.77 5.11 11.81
N SER A 317 -18.71 4.17 11.78
CA SER A 317 -20.06 4.33 12.36
C SER A 317 -20.10 4.21 13.90
N GLY A 318 -18.95 4.03 14.56
CA GLY A 318 -18.85 3.85 16.00
C GLY A 318 -19.25 2.45 16.48
N MET A 319 -19.20 1.44 15.62
CA MET A 319 -19.47 0.04 15.97
C MET A 319 -18.17 -0.68 16.32
N PRO A 320 -18.20 -1.71 17.17
CA PRO A 320 -17.05 -2.57 17.39
C PRO A 320 -16.72 -3.40 16.14
N LEU A 321 -15.51 -3.96 16.10
CA LEU A 321 -15.12 -4.94 15.09
C LEU A 321 -16.12 -6.10 15.05
N SER A 322 -16.39 -6.63 13.85
CA SER A 322 -17.32 -7.77 13.67
C SER A 322 -16.68 -9.10 14.04
N VAL A 323 -15.36 -9.15 14.14
CA VAL A 323 -14.57 -10.35 14.45
C VAL A 323 -13.54 -10.06 15.54
N THR A 324 -13.25 -11.06 16.35
CA THR A 324 -12.18 -11.05 17.35
C THR A 324 -10.92 -11.72 16.79
N GLN A 325 -9.76 -11.48 17.41
CA GLN A 325 -8.50 -12.14 16.98
C GLN A 325 -8.61 -13.67 17.02
N GLY A 326 -9.33 -14.22 17.97
CA GLY A 326 -9.52 -15.67 18.11
C GLY A 326 -10.39 -16.29 17.01
N GLU A 327 -11.16 -15.51 16.28
CA GLU A 327 -12.01 -15.94 15.16
C GLU A 327 -11.32 -15.82 13.79
N VAL A 328 -10.27 -15.01 13.70
CA VAL A 328 -9.51 -14.86 12.44
C VAL A 328 -8.88 -16.20 12.06
N ARG A 329 -9.14 -16.63 10.83
CA ARG A 329 -8.55 -17.84 10.23
C ARG A 329 -8.06 -17.50 8.84
N LEU A 330 -6.86 -17.96 8.52
CA LEU A 330 -6.34 -17.91 7.16
C LEU A 330 -6.69 -19.23 6.44
N SER A 331 -7.40 -19.15 5.33
CA SER A 331 -7.84 -20.31 4.56
C SER A 331 -7.41 -20.20 3.12
N GLY A 332 -6.67 -21.21 2.65
CA GLY A 332 -6.14 -21.23 1.30
C GLY A 332 -5.03 -20.24 1.06
N HIS A 333 -4.88 -19.83 -0.20
CA HIS A 333 -3.85 -18.89 -0.66
C HIS A 333 -4.42 -17.97 -1.73
N ALA A 334 -4.20 -16.68 -1.60
CA ALA A 334 -4.63 -15.67 -2.56
C ALA A 334 -3.44 -14.98 -3.20
N ILE A 335 -3.55 -14.66 -4.47
CA ILE A 335 -2.56 -13.89 -5.25
C ILE A 335 -3.29 -12.75 -5.94
N GLU A 336 -2.72 -11.55 -5.88
CA GLU A 336 -3.16 -10.38 -6.65
C GLU A 336 -2.08 -10.01 -7.66
N CYS A 337 -2.48 -9.68 -8.89
CA CYS A 337 -1.64 -9.07 -9.92
C CYS A 337 -2.20 -7.70 -10.29
N ARG A 338 -1.34 -6.67 -10.27
CA ARG A 338 -1.72 -5.32 -10.70
C ARG A 338 -1.55 -5.19 -12.20
N ILE A 339 -2.65 -5.10 -12.92
CA ILE A 339 -2.66 -4.88 -14.37
C ILE A 339 -2.58 -3.38 -14.63
N ASN A 340 -1.46 -2.95 -15.21
CA ASN A 340 -1.17 -1.55 -15.51
C ASN A 340 -1.10 -1.30 -17.02
N ALA A 341 -1.56 -0.14 -17.46
CA ALA A 341 -1.34 0.36 -18.82
C ALA A 341 0.10 0.87 -18.95
N GLU A 342 1.05 -0.05 -19.09
CA GLU A 342 2.49 0.18 -19.14
C GLU A 342 3.14 -0.76 -20.13
N ASN A 343 4.22 -0.31 -20.77
CA ASN A 343 5.00 -1.12 -21.72
C ASN A 343 6.31 -1.61 -21.06
N PRO A 344 6.40 -2.90 -20.65
CA PRO A 344 7.61 -3.44 -20.04
C PRO A 344 8.86 -3.34 -20.94
N ALA A 345 8.71 -3.53 -22.26
CA ALA A 345 9.81 -3.42 -23.21
C ALA A 345 10.33 -1.97 -23.36
N LYS A 346 9.58 -0.98 -22.91
CA LYS A 346 9.95 0.44 -22.88
C LYS A 346 10.15 0.93 -21.45
N ASN A 347 10.75 0.11 -20.60
CA ASN A 347 11.04 0.44 -19.21
C ASN A 347 9.77 0.81 -18.40
N PHE A 348 8.66 0.10 -18.62
CA PHE A 348 7.37 0.31 -17.98
C PHE A 348 6.81 1.73 -18.16
N ARG A 349 7.06 2.31 -19.32
CA ARG A 349 6.49 3.62 -19.66
C ARG A 349 4.97 3.53 -19.69
N PRO A 350 4.24 4.44 -18.99
CA PRO A 350 2.79 4.51 -19.04
C PRO A 350 2.28 4.68 -20.47
N CYS A 351 1.19 3.99 -20.79
CA CYS A 351 0.53 3.95 -22.09
C CYS A 351 -0.94 4.41 -21.97
N PRO A 352 -1.21 5.71 -21.70
CA PRO A 352 -2.56 6.22 -21.69
C PRO A 352 -3.16 6.13 -23.10
N GLY A 353 -4.46 5.90 -23.20
CA GLY A 353 -5.14 5.74 -24.47
C GLY A 353 -6.55 5.21 -24.32
N LYS A 354 -7.18 4.91 -25.46
CA LYS A 354 -8.52 4.33 -25.48
C LYS A 354 -8.44 2.80 -25.52
N ILE A 355 -9.07 2.13 -24.58
CA ILE A 355 -9.31 0.69 -24.63
C ILE A 355 -10.34 0.42 -25.74
N THR A 356 -9.97 -0.35 -26.75
CA THR A 356 -10.85 -0.68 -27.88
C THR A 356 -11.60 -1.98 -27.68
N GLU A 357 -11.02 -2.91 -26.92
CA GLU A 357 -11.62 -4.18 -26.53
C GLU A 357 -11.09 -4.57 -25.15
N MET A 358 -11.96 -5.07 -24.29
CA MET A 358 -11.61 -5.55 -22.95
C MET A 358 -12.36 -6.82 -22.61
N HIS A 359 -11.63 -7.91 -22.40
CA HIS A 359 -12.16 -9.14 -21.81
C HIS A 359 -11.44 -9.43 -20.51
N LEU A 360 -12.21 -9.65 -19.45
CA LEU A 360 -11.71 -9.97 -18.12
C LEU A 360 -12.08 -11.39 -17.73
N PRO A 361 -11.16 -12.13 -17.07
CA PRO A 361 -11.39 -13.50 -16.66
C PRO A 361 -12.46 -13.58 -15.58
N GLY A 362 -13.07 -14.74 -15.48
CA GLY A 362 -14.04 -15.07 -14.45
C GLY A 362 -13.91 -16.51 -13.97
N GLY A 363 -14.86 -16.95 -13.18
CA GLY A 363 -14.94 -18.33 -12.70
C GLY A 363 -14.65 -18.49 -11.22
N PHE A 364 -14.58 -19.75 -10.78
CA PHE A 364 -14.42 -20.08 -9.37
C PHE A 364 -13.08 -19.60 -8.81
N GLY A 365 -13.14 -18.76 -7.79
CA GLY A 365 -11.94 -18.22 -7.12
C GLY A 365 -11.19 -17.17 -7.95
N VAL A 366 -11.87 -16.47 -8.86
CA VAL A 366 -11.35 -15.33 -9.62
C VAL A 366 -12.17 -14.08 -9.28
N ARG A 367 -11.49 -12.98 -8.95
CA ARG A 367 -12.06 -11.65 -8.70
C ARG A 367 -11.29 -10.62 -9.50
N VAL A 368 -12.00 -9.67 -10.09
CA VAL A 368 -11.39 -8.52 -10.74
C VAL A 368 -11.95 -7.24 -10.14
N ASP A 369 -11.06 -6.41 -9.58
CA ASP A 369 -11.39 -5.06 -9.13
C ASP A 369 -10.89 -4.07 -10.19
N THR A 370 -11.82 -3.39 -10.86
CA THR A 370 -11.51 -2.46 -11.96
C THR A 370 -12.56 -1.37 -12.08
N ALA A 371 -12.14 -0.24 -12.67
CA ALA A 371 -13.02 0.81 -13.15
C ALA A 371 -12.95 0.96 -14.69
N ALA A 372 -12.11 0.15 -15.35
CA ALA A 372 -11.99 0.14 -16.81
C ALA A 372 -13.08 -0.70 -17.45
N TYR A 373 -13.41 -0.38 -18.71
CA TYR A 373 -14.43 -1.05 -19.53
C TYR A 373 -14.16 -0.78 -21.02
N ASP A 374 -14.86 -1.47 -21.91
CA ASP A 374 -14.77 -1.26 -23.36
C ASP A 374 -15.04 0.20 -23.74
N GLY A 375 -14.11 0.81 -24.44
CA GLY A 375 -14.21 2.20 -24.87
C GLY A 375 -13.71 3.21 -23.83
N TYR A 376 -13.31 2.78 -22.62
CA TYR A 376 -12.75 3.66 -21.59
C TYR A 376 -11.48 4.35 -22.09
N VAL A 377 -11.37 5.65 -21.83
CA VAL A 377 -10.17 6.43 -22.12
C VAL A 377 -9.37 6.60 -20.84
N ILE A 378 -8.18 6.02 -20.81
CA ILE A 378 -7.25 6.10 -19.68
C ILE A 378 -6.68 7.51 -19.63
N PRO A 379 -6.95 8.30 -18.57
CA PRO A 379 -6.42 9.65 -18.47
C PRO A 379 -4.90 9.63 -18.22
N ALA A 380 -4.16 10.51 -18.89
CA ALA A 380 -2.71 10.67 -18.69
C ALA A 380 -2.32 11.41 -17.39
N PHE A 381 -3.28 11.74 -16.54
CA PHE A 381 -3.10 12.56 -15.33
C PHE A 381 -2.96 11.76 -14.05
N TYR A 382 -3.25 10.45 -14.09
CA TYR A 382 -3.35 9.59 -12.92
C TYR A 382 -2.51 8.33 -13.10
N ASP A 383 -2.55 7.47 -12.09
CA ASP A 383 -1.88 6.18 -12.11
C ASP A 383 -2.30 5.31 -13.30
N SER A 384 -1.40 4.45 -13.76
CA SER A 384 -1.59 3.56 -14.91
C SER A 384 -2.40 2.30 -14.60
N MET A 385 -2.76 2.04 -13.34
CA MET A 385 -3.44 0.82 -12.93
C MET A 385 -4.86 0.73 -13.52
N LEU A 386 -5.11 -0.33 -14.29
CA LEU A 386 -6.40 -0.63 -14.92
C LEU A 386 -7.26 -1.55 -14.08
N ALA A 387 -6.63 -2.56 -13.50
CA ALA A 387 -7.33 -3.59 -12.75
C ALA A 387 -6.41 -4.26 -11.74
N LYS A 388 -7.01 -4.85 -10.72
CA LYS A 388 -6.41 -5.88 -9.88
C LYS A 388 -7.07 -7.19 -10.24
N LEU A 389 -6.28 -8.16 -10.64
CA LEU A 389 -6.71 -9.54 -10.84
C LEU A 389 -6.32 -10.33 -9.61
N ILE A 390 -7.31 -10.85 -8.91
CA ILE A 390 -7.12 -11.57 -7.66
C ILE A 390 -7.64 -13.00 -7.82
N VAL A 391 -6.87 -13.97 -7.38
CA VAL A 391 -7.28 -15.38 -7.37
C VAL A 391 -7.13 -15.97 -5.97
N HIS A 392 -7.91 -17.02 -5.71
CA HIS A 392 -7.82 -17.79 -4.49
C HIS A 392 -7.80 -19.29 -4.80
N GLY A 393 -6.88 -20.02 -4.20
CA GLY A 393 -6.75 -21.47 -4.27
C GLY A 393 -6.71 -22.09 -2.88
N ARG A 394 -6.85 -23.40 -2.78
CA ARG A 394 -6.66 -24.13 -1.50
C ARG A 394 -5.19 -24.17 -1.09
N THR A 395 -4.30 -24.16 -2.08
CA THR A 395 -2.85 -24.11 -1.92
C THR A 395 -2.26 -23.02 -2.80
N ARG A 396 -0.98 -22.67 -2.58
CA ARG A 396 -0.26 -21.70 -3.41
C ARG A 396 -0.15 -22.16 -4.85
N GLU A 397 0.12 -23.47 -5.08
CA GLU A 397 0.21 -24.04 -6.40
C GLU A 397 -1.10 -23.93 -7.17
N GLU A 398 -2.25 -24.17 -6.51
CA GLU A 398 -3.56 -23.96 -7.12
C GLU A 398 -3.80 -22.47 -7.43
N ALA A 399 -3.41 -21.56 -6.55
CA ALA A 399 -3.52 -20.12 -6.78
C ALA A 399 -2.64 -19.67 -7.96
N ILE A 400 -1.39 -20.13 -8.05
CA ILE A 400 -0.50 -19.85 -9.18
C ILE A 400 -1.08 -20.38 -10.50
N ALA A 401 -1.53 -21.63 -10.51
CA ALA A 401 -2.14 -22.22 -11.71
C ALA A 401 -3.37 -21.44 -12.15
N ARG A 402 -4.21 -21.01 -11.19
CA ARG A 402 -5.40 -20.19 -11.46
C ARG A 402 -5.04 -18.80 -11.96
N MET A 403 -4.01 -18.15 -11.39
CA MET A 403 -3.56 -16.84 -11.84
C MET A 403 -3.01 -16.90 -13.27
N ARG A 404 -2.24 -17.93 -13.62
CA ARG A 404 -1.76 -18.14 -14.99
C ARG A 404 -2.93 -18.31 -15.98
N SER A 405 -3.92 -19.13 -15.61
CA SER A 405 -5.12 -19.30 -16.43
C SER A 405 -5.86 -17.98 -16.61
N ALA A 406 -6.07 -17.25 -15.52
CA ALA A 406 -6.79 -15.98 -15.55
C ALA A 406 -6.06 -14.91 -16.35
N LEU A 407 -4.72 -14.76 -16.17
CA LEU A 407 -3.91 -13.83 -16.99
C LEU A 407 -3.94 -14.18 -18.47
N GLY A 408 -3.97 -15.50 -18.80
CA GLY A 408 -4.07 -15.97 -20.18
C GLY A 408 -5.43 -15.66 -20.86
N GLU A 409 -6.47 -15.34 -20.07
CA GLU A 409 -7.78 -14.93 -20.58
C GLU A 409 -7.93 -13.39 -20.69
N VAL A 410 -7.02 -12.60 -20.07
CA VAL A 410 -7.10 -11.15 -20.12
C VAL A 410 -6.82 -10.65 -21.54
N VAL A 411 -7.77 -9.93 -22.12
CA VAL A 411 -7.59 -9.20 -23.38
C VAL A 411 -7.83 -7.72 -23.11
N ILE A 412 -6.85 -6.89 -23.39
CA ILE A 412 -6.97 -5.41 -23.33
C ILE A 412 -6.28 -4.87 -24.59
N GLU A 413 -7.08 -4.40 -25.54
CA GLU A 413 -6.60 -3.86 -26.80
C GLU A 413 -6.67 -2.34 -26.83
N GLY A 414 -5.82 -1.72 -27.64
CA GLY A 414 -5.73 -0.26 -27.83
C GLY A 414 -4.66 0.41 -26.97
N VAL A 415 -4.13 -0.28 -25.96
CA VAL A 415 -3.04 0.18 -25.09
C VAL A 415 -2.09 -0.98 -24.76
N ASP A 416 -0.82 -0.66 -24.49
CA ASP A 416 0.13 -1.65 -23.98
C ASP A 416 -0.16 -1.91 -22.49
N THR A 417 0.01 -3.16 -22.04
CA THR A 417 -0.14 -3.56 -20.63
C THR A 417 1.04 -4.41 -20.15
N ASN A 418 1.14 -4.60 -18.84
CA ASN A 418 2.15 -5.44 -18.22
C ASN A 418 1.72 -6.92 -18.05
N VAL A 419 0.60 -7.36 -18.65
CA VAL A 419 0.02 -8.70 -18.46
C VAL A 419 1.02 -9.82 -18.77
N ASP A 420 1.68 -9.76 -19.94
CA ASP A 420 2.66 -10.79 -20.35
C ASP A 420 3.88 -10.84 -19.40
N TYR A 421 4.28 -9.69 -18.87
CA TYR A 421 5.38 -9.62 -17.90
C TYR A 421 4.97 -10.26 -16.56
N LEU A 422 3.77 -10.01 -16.07
CA LEU A 422 3.22 -10.68 -14.88
C LEU A 422 3.13 -12.20 -15.09
N TYR A 423 2.67 -12.63 -16.27
CA TYR A 423 2.65 -14.05 -16.62
C TYR A 423 4.07 -14.67 -16.62
N SER A 424 5.07 -13.96 -17.11
CA SER A 424 6.46 -14.43 -17.09
C SER A 424 6.98 -14.63 -15.67
N ILE A 425 6.72 -13.67 -14.74
CA ILE A 425 7.10 -13.78 -13.32
C ILE A 425 6.55 -15.06 -12.70
N LEU A 426 5.28 -15.38 -12.95
CA LEU A 426 4.63 -16.58 -12.41
C LEU A 426 5.24 -17.90 -12.93
N ASN A 427 6.10 -17.86 -13.94
CA ASN A 427 6.82 -19.02 -14.48
C ASN A 427 8.28 -19.11 -14.04
N GLU A 428 8.81 -18.06 -13.38
CA GLU A 428 10.18 -18.05 -12.87
C GLU A 428 10.36 -19.06 -11.73
N GLU A 429 11.45 -19.86 -11.82
CA GLU A 429 11.75 -20.89 -10.81
C GLU A 429 11.88 -20.31 -9.40
N GLU A 430 12.50 -19.13 -9.27
CA GLU A 430 12.69 -18.44 -8.00
C GLU A 430 11.36 -18.05 -7.34
N TYR A 431 10.39 -17.56 -8.14
CA TYR A 431 9.03 -17.25 -7.68
C TYR A 431 8.27 -18.54 -7.29
N LEU A 432 8.31 -19.56 -8.15
CA LEU A 432 7.63 -20.84 -7.91
C LEU A 432 8.12 -21.53 -6.63
N ALA A 433 9.42 -21.49 -6.40
CA ALA A 433 10.04 -22.05 -5.21
C ALA A 433 9.84 -21.18 -3.95
N GLY A 434 9.15 -20.03 -4.05
CA GLY A 434 8.93 -19.14 -2.93
C GLY A 434 10.20 -18.47 -2.40
N ARG A 435 11.22 -18.26 -3.24
CA ARG A 435 12.51 -17.66 -2.85
C ARG A 435 12.69 -16.20 -3.26
N ALA A 436 11.71 -15.64 -3.98
CA ALA A 436 11.78 -14.26 -4.45
C ALA A 436 11.83 -13.25 -3.28
N ASP A 437 12.74 -12.28 -3.37
CA ASP A 437 12.93 -11.17 -2.46
C ASP A 437 12.64 -9.82 -3.16
N ILE A 438 12.85 -8.69 -2.48
CA ILE A 438 12.56 -7.36 -3.07
C ILE A 438 13.43 -7.00 -4.27
N GLU A 439 14.55 -7.68 -4.50
CA GLU A 439 15.49 -7.45 -5.61
C GLU A 439 15.21 -8.38 -6.81
N PHE A 440 14.25 -9.31 -6.66
CA PHE A 440 13.96 -10.35 -7.67
C PHE A 440 13.61 -9.75 -9.04
N VAL A 441 12.75 -8.72 -9.10
CA VAL A 441 12.31 -8.12 -10.36
C VAL A 441 13.45 -7.38 -11.06
N GLU A 442 14.35 -6.75 -10.31
CA GLU A 442 15.54 -6.10 -10.86
C GLU A 442 16.46 -7.13 -11.50
N ARG A 443 16.78 -8.23 -10.78
CA ARG A 443 17.58 -9.35 -11.31
C ARG A 443 16.93 -9.99 -12.55
N LEU A 444 15.60 -10.11 -12.58
CA LEU A 444 14.87 -10.64 -13.73
C LEU A 444 14.99 -9.70 -14.93
N THR A 445 14.79 -8.40 -14.72
CA THR A 445 14.85 -7.39 -15.79
C THR A 445 16.25 -7.28 -16.42
N GLU A 446 17.33 -7.50 -15.67
CA GLU A 446 18.69 -7.53 -16.18
C GLU A 446 19.01 -8.77 -17.05
N ARG A 447 18.22 -9.84 -16.92
CA ARG A 447 18.36 -11.09 -17.70
C ARG A 447 17.56 -11.10 -18.99
N LEU A 448 16.53 -10.28 -19.11
CA LEU A 448 15.67 -10.11 -20.28
C LEU A 448 16.17 -9.02 -21.21
#